data_662d15b266e19a2e17c7f5689f25ceb5
#
_entry.id   662d15b266e19a2e17c7f5689f25ceb5
#
_cell.length_a   1.000
_cell.length_b   1.000
_cell.length_c   1.000
_cell.angle_alpha   90.00
_cell.angle_beta   90.00
_cell.angle_gamma   90.00
#
_symmetry.space_group_name_H-M   'P 1'
#
loop_
_entity.id
_entity.type
_entity.pdbx_description
1 polymer ?
#
loop_
_entity_poly.entity_id
_entity_poly.type
_entity_poly.pdbx_seq_one_letter_code
_entity_poly.pdbx_strand_id
1 'polypeptide(L)'
;MAELVRIELTDAASASAVAARCAAASAKAALPAHARAKILLKAAEALEAQAEDFAKLICAEVGKPMKEARREAARGAFTLRWAGEEARRITGEVLPLDLDANSEGRYAMVKRVPRGPALFITPFNFPLNLVAHKVAPAVAVGLPFVLKPDPRCPKTAEKLIGLLVAAGWPAEAAIVVSGPLPAAEALVRDERFRIFSFTGSTAVGWKLKTLAVKAHSCLELGGNAAVFVARDADLPWAAARCAWGAFYYSGQTCISVQRIYVEQGVHAEFRRLLVENIKALVVGDPSDDNTDVGPLIDEKSAMRVEEWLKEAVSKGAKLWTGGPRQGLVIPPSLLEGAPADCRVSCEEVFGPVATLDAVTSREDALDRMSKSRYGLQAGIFTNDLAFIHKAFDRLEVGGLIVNDIPSFRSDAMPYGGMKDSGLGREGVKYAMDDFTETKTLVMKTI
;
A
#
# COMPACT_ATOMS: atom_id res chain seq x y z
N MET A 1 22.12 -7.46 23.30
CA MET A 1 21.15 -6.79 22.41
C MET A 1 19.76 -7.09 22.92
N ALA A 2 18.84 -6.12 22.97
CA ALA A 2 17.46 -6.38 23.36
C ALA A 2 16.83 -7.34 22.36
N GLU A 3 16.14 -8.37 22.85
CA GLU A 3 15.53 -9.40 22.02
C GLU A 3 14.18 -8.92 21.51
N LEU A 4 13.86 -9.26 20.25
CA LEU A 4 12.55 -8.98 19.64
C LEU A 4 11.43 -9.69 20.41
N VAL A 5 10.38 -8.96 20.76
CA VAL A 5 9.20 -9.56 21.41
C VAL A 5 8.30 -10.19 20.36
N ARG A 6 8.23 -11.53 20.39
CA ARG A 6 7.32 -12.33 19.56
C ARG A 6 6.33 -13.06 20.46
N ILE A 7 5.06 -13.06 20.08
CA ILE A 7 4.01 -13.74 20.83
C ILE A 7 3.10 -14.46 19.86
N GLU A 8 2.89 -15.75 20.10
CA GLU A 8 1.87 -16.53 19.42
C GLU A 8 0.55 -16.38 20.17
N LEU A 9 -0.44 -15.87 19.44
CA LEU A 9 -1.80 -15.75 19.95
C LEU A 9 -2.49 -17.12 19.85
N THR A 10 -3.16 -17.52 20.90
CA THR A 10 -3.94 -18.77 20.92
C THR A 10 -5.45 -18.50 20.93
N ASP A 11 -5.86 -17.43 21.61
CA ASP A 11 -7.25 -17.11 21.89
C ASP A 11 -7.45 -15.61 22.20
N ALA A 12 -8.63 -15.24 22.63
CA ALA A 12 -8.98 -13.87 23.03
C ALA A 12 -8.25 -13.42 24.31
N ALA A 13 -7.92 -14.33 25.22
CA ALA A 13 -7.22 -14.01 26.46
C ALA A 13 -5.76 -13.61 26.16
N SER A 14 -5.07 -14.38 25.32
CA SER A 14 -3.71 -14.06 24.86
C SER A 14 -3.67 -12.74 24.08
N ALA A 15 -4.69 -12.48 23.23
CA ALA A 15 -4.85 -11.21 22.53
C ALA A 15 -4.99 -10.03 23.52
N SER A 16 -5.84 -10.17 24.53
CA SER A 16 -6.02 -9.15 25.58
C SER A 16 -4.73 -8.90 26.37
N ALA A 17 -3.98 -9.95 26.70
CA ALA A 17 -2.69 -9.82 27.38
C ALA A 17 -1.66 -9.02 26.54
N VAL A 18 -1.62 -9.29 25.24
CA VAL A 18 -0.77 -8.53 24.28
C VAL A 18 -1.17 -7.07 24.22
N ALA A 19 -2.48 -6.77 24.12
CA ALA A 19 -2.97 -5.41 24.10
C ALA A 19 -2.63 -4.65 25.40
N ALA A 20 -2.76 -5.30 26.56
CA ALA A 20 -2.36 -4.74 27.85
C ALA A 20 -0.85 -4.42 27.90
N ARG A 21 -0.02 -5.37 27.42
CA ARG A 21 1.43 -5.18 27.38
C ARG A 21 1.84 -4.03 26.45
N CYS A 22 1.21 -3.93 25.28
CA CYS A 22 1.44 -2.82 24.35
C CYS A 22 1.04 -1.47 24.98
N ALA A 23 -0.12 -1.39 25.63
CA ALA A 23 -0.59 -0.18 26.30
C ALA A 23 0.35 0.26 27.43
N ALA A 24 0.85 -0.68 28.22
CA ALA A 24 1.82 -0.40 29.30
C ALA A 24 3.16 0.14 28.77
N ALA A 25 3.52 -0.14 27.52
CA ALA A 25 4.75 0.35 26.91
C ALA A 25 4.66 1.81 26.41
N SER A 26 3.51 2.49 26.51
CA SER A 26 3.32 3.86 26.00
C SER A 26 4.33 4.87 26.57
N ALA A 27 4.62 4.80 27.87
CA ALA A 27 5.62 5.68 28.49
C ALA A 27 7.05 5.43 27.96
N LYS A 28 7.39 4.17 27.63
CA LYS A 28 8.69 3.80 27.06
C LYS A 28 8.81 4.26 25.61
N ALA A 29 7.73 4.26 24.85
CA ALA A 29 7.67 4.73 23.46
C ALA A 29 7.74 6.27 23.35
N ALA A 30 7.39 7.01 24.39
CA ALA A 30 7.34 8.47 24.42
C ALA A 30 8.74 9.13 24.47
N LEU A 31 9.66 8.65 23.65
CA LEU A 31 11.02 9.19 23.52
C LEU A 31 10.99 10.60 22.90
N PRO A 32 12.00 11.47 23.22
CA PRO A 32 12.15 12.76 22.55
C PRO A 32 12.30 12.63 21.03
N ALA A 33 11.83 13.62 20.27
CA ALA A 33 11.84 13.58 18.80
C ALA A 33 13.24 13.29 18.20
N HIS A 34 14.30 13.89 18.76
CA HIS A 34 15.66 13.64 18.30
C HIS A 34 16.11 12.18 18.48
N ALA A 35 15.67 11.51 19.57
CA ALA A 35 15.99 10.12 19.84
C ALA A 35 15.25 9.20 18.87
N ARG A 36 13.94 9.44 18.62
CA ARG A 36 13.15 8.70 17.64
C ARG A 36 13.73 8.84 16.24
N ALA A 37 14.09 10.06 15.82
CA ALA A 37 14.75 10.31 14.55
C ALA A 37 16.07 9.53 14.43
N LYS A 38 16.91 9.54 15.48
CA LYS A 38 18.18 8.79 15.51
C LYS A 38 17.98 7.29 15.36
N ILE A 39 16.94 6.72 15.99
CA ILE A 39 16.57 5.30 15.88
C ILE A 39 16.20 4.97 14.44
N LEU A 40 15.33 5.74 13.81
CA LEU A 40 14.87 5.54 12.43
C LEU A 40 16.02 5.64 11.43
N LEU A 41 16.90 6.65 11.57
CA LEU A 41 18.05 6.82 10.70
C LEU A 41 19.04 5.65 10.82
N LYS A 42 19.36 5.19 12.04
CA LYS A 42 20.20 4.01 12.26
C LYS A 42 19.59 2.73 11.71
N ALA A 43 18.27 2.56 11.84
CA ALA A 43 17.57 1.41 11.27
C ALA A 43 17.59 1.45 9.74
N ALA A 44 17.47 2.65 9.12
CA ALA A 44 17.60 2.83 7.68
C ALA A 44 19.01 2.44 7.18
N GLU A 45 20.06 2.93 7.83
CA GLU A 45 21.46 2.58 7.52
C GLU A 45 21.70 1.07 7.65
N ALA A 46 21.17 0.44 8.72
CA ALA A 46 21.31 -1.00 8.93
C ALA A 46 20.55 -1.83 7.89
N LEU A 47 19.39 -1.34 7.40
CA LEU A 47 18.64 -1.98 6.33
C LEU A 47 19.39 -1.83 5.00
N GLU A 48 19.91 -0.65 4.67
CA GLU A 48 20.72 -0.40 3.46
C GLU A 48 21.92 -1.34 3.42
N ALA A 49 22.65 -1.47 4.54
CA ALA A 49 23.78 -2.39 4.66
C ALA A 49 23.41 -3.88 4.47
N GLN A 50 22.14 -4.24 4.66
CA GLN A 50 21.61 -5.59 4.53
C GLN A 50 20.57 -5.71 3.38
N ALA A 51 20.58 -4.78 2.41
CA ALA A 51 19.54 -4.72 1.38
C ALA A 51 19.44 -6.01 0.55
N GLU A 52 20.57 -6.64 0.20
CA GLU A 52 20.57 -7.88 -0.55
C GLU A 52 20.04 -9.06 0.28
N ASP A 53 20.30 -9.11 1.59
CA ASP A 53 19.76 -10.15 2.47
C ASP A 53 18.24 -10.00 2.62
N PHE A 54 17.74 -8.76 2.68
CA PHE A 54 16.30 -8.50 2.65
C PHE A 54 15.70 -8.91 1.32
N ALA A 55 16.33 -8.59 0.19
CA ALA A 55 15.85 -8.98 -1.13
C ALA A 55 15.75 -10.50 -1.28
N LYS A 56 16.79 -11.24 -0.89
CA LYS A 56 16.77 -12.71 -0.88
C LYS A 56 15.68 -13.28 0.01
N LEU A 57 15.48 -12.68 1.19
CA LEU A 57 14.47 -13.12 2.14
C LEU A 57 13.05 -12.88 1.56
N ILE A 58 12.78 -11.71 0.97
CA ILE A 58 11.52 -11.38 0.30
C ILE A 58 11.26 -12.36 -0.85
N CYS A 59 12.25 -12.61 -1.70
CA CYS A 59 12.14 -13.58 -2.78
C CYS A 59 11.78 -14.97 -2.26
N ALA A 60 12.46 -15.44 -1.23
CA ALA A 60 12.23 -16.76 -0.64
C ALA A 60 10.86 -16.90 0.05
N GLU A 61 10.36 -15.85 0.70
CA GLU A 61 9.07 -15.90 1.42
C GLU A 61 7.86 -15.77 0.48
N VAL A 62 7.93 -14.94 -0.56
CA VAL A 62 6.76 -14.57 -1.34
C VAL A 62 6.92 -14.73 -2.86
N GLY A 63 8.01 -15.31 -3.32
CA GLY A 63 8.25 -15.55 -4.75
C GLY A 63 8.38 -14.25 -5.58
N LYS A 64 8.74 -13.13 -4.95
CA LYS A 64 8.95 -11.87 -5.67
C LYS A 64 10.26 -11.93 -6.47
N PRO A 65 10.26 -11.58 -7.78
CA PRO A 65 11.48 -11.52 -8.57
C PRO A 65 12.56 -10.66 -7.91
N MET A 66 13.82 -11.13 -7.95
CA MET A 66 14.94 -10.49 -7.23
C MET A 66 15.10 -9.00 -7.55
N LYS A 67 14.92 -8.60 -8.82
CA LYS A 67 14.98 -7.18 -9.20
C LYS A 67 13.93 -6.31 -8.47
N GLU A 68 12.72 -6.85 -8.26
CA GLU A 68 11.66 -6.15 -7.52
C GLU A 68 11.84 -6.25 -6.00
N ALA A 69 12.40 -7.34 -5.51
CA ALA A 69 12.75 -7.49 -4.09
C ALA A 69 13.86 -6.50 -3.67
N ARG A 70 14.88 -6.28 -4.53
CA ARG A 70 15.91 -5.25 -4.30
C ARG A 70 15.32 -3.83 -4.30
N ARG A 71 14.40 -3.55 -5.22
CA ARG A 71 13.67 -2.26 -5.22
C ARG A 71 12.88 -2.06 -3.95
N GLU A 72 12.23 -3.10 -3.45
CA GLU A 72 11.49 -3.04 -2.19
C GLU A 72 12.42 -2.79 -0.99
N ALA A 73 13.57 -3.43 -0.94
CA ALA A 73 14.57 -3.21 0.12
C ALA A 73 15.05 -1.75 0.14
N ALA A 74 15.37 -1.18 -1.02
CA ALA A 74 15.77 0.22 -1.13
C ALA A 74 14.65 1.18 -0.70
N ARG A 75 13.39 0.91 -1.06
CA ARG A 75 12.23 1.70 -0.65
C ARG A 75 11.98 1.62 0.86
N GLY A 76 12.14 0.44 1.46
CA GLY A 76 12.00 0.27 2.91
C GLY A 76 13.02 1.13 3.69
N ALA A 77 14.27 1.18 3.23
CA ALA A 77 15.30 2.03 3.81
C ALA A 77 14.99 3.51 3.64
N PHE A 78 14.53 3.92 2.46
CA PHE A 78 14.08 5.29 2.20
C PHE A 78 12.92 5.70 3.13
N THR A 79 11.93 4.82 3.30
CA THR A 79 10.77 5.07 4.18
C THR A 79 11.19 5.31 5.63
N LEU A 80 12.11 4.50 6.16
CA LEU A 80 12.67 4.70 7.50
C LEU A 80 13.44 6.01 7.61
N ARG A 81 14.27 6.34 6.62
CA ARG A 81 15.04 7.59 6.58
C ARG A 81 14.11 8.80 6.56
N TRP A 82 13.13 8.78 5.68
CA TRP A 82 12.14 9.85 5.56
C TRP A 82 11.37 10.06 6.87
N ALA A 83 10.97 8.96 7.55
CA ALA A 83 10.34 9.03 8.85
C ALA A 83 11.25 9.62 9.94
N GLY A 84 12.55 9.35 9.87
CA GLY A 84 13.55 9.96 10.76
C GLY A 84 13.66 11.48 10.59
N GLU A 85 13.54 11.97 9.36
CA GLU A 85 13.50 13.39 9.07
C GLU A 85 12.19 14.05 9.51
N GLU A 86 11.05 13.44 9.20
CA GLU A 86 9.72 13.94 9.56
C GLU A 86 9.47 13.92 11.07
N ALA A 87 10.08 13.00 11.83
CA ALA A 87 9.98 12.97 13.30
C ALA A 87 10.41 14.30 13.96
N ARG A 88 11.26 15.09 13.30
CA ARG A 88 11.74 16.40 13.77
C ARG A 88 10.88 17.57 13.27
N ARG A 89 9.88 17.32 12.41
CA ARG A 89 9.05 18.34 11.76
C ARG A 89 7.62 18.40 12.30
N ILE A 90 7.33 17.67 13.38
CA ILE A 90 6.01 17.73 14.04
C ILE A 90 5.89 19.10 14.72
N THR A 91 5.04 19.96 14.17
CA THR A 91 4.79 21.30 14.66
C THR A 91 3.44 21.42 15.34
N GLY A 92 3.21 22.55 15.98
CA GLY A 92 1.92 22.98 16.51
C GLY A 92 1.63 24.43 16.09
N GLU A 93 0.61 25.01 16.68
CA GLU A 93 0.14 26.36 16.35
C GLU A 93 -0.03 27.18 17.64
N VAL A 94 0.11 28.51 17.51
CA VAL A 94 -0.36 29.47 18.52
C VAL A 94 -1.49 30.26 17.88
N LEU A 95 -2.67 30.20 18.50
CA LEU A 95 -3.88 30.84 18.00
C LEU A 95 -4.25 32.03 18.87
N PRO A 96 -4.46 33.25 18.31
CA PRO A 96 -5.12 34.32 19.02
C PRO A 96 -6.59 33.93 19.24
N LEU A 97 -7.11 34.15 20.42
CA LEU A 97 -8.50 33.84 20.75
C LEU A 97 -9.32 35.12 21.03
N ASP A 98 -8.70 36.29 21.00
CA ASP A 98 -9.29 37.59 21.21
C ASP A 98 -10.08 38.11 19.98
N LEU A 99 -10.76 37.20 19.30
CA LEU A 99 -11.58 37.51 18.13
C LEU A 99 -12.98 38.08 18.50
N ASP A 100 -13.34 38.03 19.78
CA ASP A 100 -14.54 38.62 20.37
C ASP A 100 -14.26 39.07 21.81
N ALA A 101 -15.13 39.98 22.34
CA ALA A 101 -14.95 40.55 23.66
C ALA A 101 -14.97 39.54 24.83
N ASN A 102 -15.62 38.38 24.67
CA ASN A 102 -15.67 37.34 25.70
C ASN A 102 -14.36 36.54 25.76
N SER A 103 -13.57 36.61 24.70
CA SER A 103 -12.31 35.88 24.54
C SER A 103 -11.07 36.77 24.80
N GLU A 104 -11.24 38.05 25.13
CA GLU A 104 -10.14 38.97 25.40
C GLU A 104 -9.16 38.45 26.47
N GLY A 105 -7.88 38.67 26.22
CA GLY A 105 -6.79 38.24 27.08
C GLY A 105 -6.52 36.73 27.05
N ARG A 106 -7.02 36.00 26.01
CA ARG A 106 -6.76 34.57 25.85
C ARG A 106 -6.00 34.27 24.56
N TYR A 107 -5.18 33.22 24.62
CA TYR A 107 -4.55 32.59 23.45
C TYR A 107 -4.49 31.09 23.68
N ALA A 108 -4.35 30.32 22.59
CA ALA A 108 -4.21 28.89 22.66
C ALA A 108 -2.89 28.42 22.06
N MET A 109 -2.29 27.42 22.70
CA MET A 109 -1.26 26.59 22.08
C MET A 109 -1.85 25.25 21.71
N VAL A 110 -1.72 24.88 20.44
CA VAL A 110 -2.18 23.59 19.89
C VAL A 110 -0.94 22.77 19.58
N LYS A 111 -0.89 21.53 20.06
CA LYS A 111 0.17 20.59 19.70
C LYS A 111 -0.41 19.26 19.24
N ARG A 112 0.31 18.55 18.39
CA ARG A 112 -0.02 17.18 18.04
C ARG A 112 0.52 16.23 19.10
N VAL A 113 -0.33 15.29 19.53
CA VAL A 113 0.02 14.26 20.52
C VAL A 113 -0.31 12.88 19.95
N PRO A 114 0.47 11.83 20.29
CA PRO A 114 0.14 10.46 19.89
C PRO A 114 -1.25 10.04 20.36
N ARG A 115 -2.04 9.38 19.50
CA ARG A 115 -3.38 8.88 19.87
C ARG A 115 -3.33 7.77 20.91
N GLY A 116 -2.30 6.92 20.88
CA GLY A 116 -2.12 5.78 21.77
C GLY A 116 -1.68 4.52 21.03
N PRO A 117 -1.74 3.35 21.68
CA PRO A 117 -1.29 2.09 21.09
C PRO A 117 -1.92 1.80 19.72
N ALA A 118 -1.11 1.26 18.81
CA ALA A 118 -1.54 0.92 17.45
C ALA A 118 -1.54 -0.58 17.19
N LEU A 119 -2.50 -1.05 16.40
CA LEU A 119 -2.54 -2.39 15.84
C LEU A 119 -2.35 -2.31 14.32
N PHE A 120 -1.34 -3.00 13.82
CA PHE A 120 -1.00 -3.08 12.40
C PHE A 120 -1.16 -4.50 11.89
N ILE A 121 -1.84 -4.66 10.75
CA ILE A 121 -1.97 -5.93 10.04
C ILE A 121 -1.52 -5.69 8.60
N THR A 122 -0.55 -6.47 8.12
CA THR A 122 0.07 -6.29 6.80
C THR A 122 -0.06 -7.52 5.92
N PRO A 123 -0.16 -7.34 4.59
CA PRO A 123 -0.25 -8.42 3.62
C PRO A 123 1.13 -8.93 3.21
N PHE A 124 1.13 -9.91 2.29
CA PHE A 124 2.34 -10.57 1.80
C PHE A 124 3.07 -9.85 0.67
N ASN A 125 2.35 -9.04 -0.14
CA ASN A 125 2.87 -8.61 -1.44
C ASN A 125 4.03 -7.60 -1.39
N PHE A 126 4.13 -6.81 -0.33
CA PHE A 126 5.28 -5.96 -0.02
C PHE A 126 5.62 -6.10 1.47
N PRO A 127 6.21 -7.27 1.87
CA PRO A 127 6.35 -7.64 3.27
C PRO A 127 7.29 -6.74 4.08
N LEU A 128 8.18 -6.02 3.41
CA LEU A 128 9.05 -5.03 4.02
C LEU A 128 8.44 -3.63 3.97
N ASN A 129 8.05 -3.16 2.78
CA ASN A 129 7.69 -1.76 2.60
C ASN A 129 6.35 -1.40 3.25
N LEU A 130 5.33 -2.30 3.19
CA LEU A 130 4.05 -2.05 3.86
C LEU A 130 4.16 -2.14 5.39
N VAL A 131 5.09 -2.92 5.92
CA VAL A 131 5.43 -2.87 7.34
C VAL A 131 6.10 -1.54 7.67
N ALA A 132 7.11 -1.12 6.88
CA ALA A 132 7.81 0.14 7.08
C ALA A 132 6.87 1.35 7.09
N HIS A 133 5.89 1.41 6.17
CA HIS A 133 4.89 2.48 6.11
C HIS A 133 3.97 2.59 7.34
N LYS A 134 3.87 1.54 8.14
CA LYS A 134 3.11 1.55 9.39
C LYS A 134 3.99 1.79 10.61
N VAL A 135 5.10 1.06 10.71
CA VAL A 135 5.94 1.12 11.92
C VAL A 135 6.84 2.35 11.97
N ALA A 136 7.33 2.85 10.81
CA ALA A 136 8.19 4.02 10.80
C ALA A 136 7.46 5.30 11.26
N PRO A 137 6.24 5.62 10.76
CA PRO A 137 5.44 6.72 11.32
C PRO A 137 5.10 6.53 12.81
N ALA A 138 4.81 5.29 13.25
CA ALA A 138 4.54 5.02 14.67
C ALA A 138 5.74 5.36 15.55
N VAL A 139 6.94 4.92 15.16
CA VAL A 139 8.19 5.30 15.85
C VAL A 139 8.41 6.81 15.78
N ALA A 140 8.17 7.44 14.61
CA ALA A 140 8.35 8.88 14.42
C ALA A 140 7.48 9.72 15.35
N VAL A 141 6.25 9.29 15.66
CA VAL A 141 5.37 10.00 16.61
C VAL A 141 5.47 9.48 18.06
N GLY A 142 6.16 8.36 18.29
CA GLY A 142 6.35 7.81 19.64
C GLY A 142 5.21 6.93 20.12
N LEU A 143 4.64 6.10 19.25
CA LEU A 143 3.58 5.15 19.56
C LEU A 143 4.12 3.73 19.78
N PRO A 144 3.68 2.99 20.81
CA PRO A 144 3.86 1.55 20.86
C PRO A 144 2.89 0.87 19.91
N PHE A 145 3.28 -0.28 19.37
CA PHE A 145 2.46 -1.00 18.40
C PHE A 145 2.55 -2.52 18.53
N VAL A 146 1.49 -3.17 18.08
CA VAL A 146 1.44 -4.60 17.78
C VAL A 146 1.39 -4.74 16.25
N LEU A 147 2.25 -5.57 15.70
CA LEU A 147 2.31 -5.90 14.29
C LEU A 147 1.94 -7.37 14.07
N LYS A 148 0.92 -7.62 13.26
CA LYS A 148 0.58 -8.95 12.75
C LYS A 148 0.90 -9.01 11.25
N PRO A 149 2.07 -9.53 10.86
CA PRO A 149 2.39 -9.75 9.45
C PRO A 149 1.57 -10.91 8.88
N ASP A 150 1.53 -11.00 7.55
CA ASP A 150 1.01 -12.17 6.86
C ASP A 150 1.82 -13.43 7.26
N PRO A 151 1.17 -14.55 7.57
CA PRO A 151 1.87 -15.76 8.03
C PRO A 151 2.81 -16.38 6.98
N ARG A 152 2.72 -15.98 5.71
CA ARG A 152 3.61 -16.43 4.64
C ARG A 152 4.95 -15.70 4.61
N CYS A 153 5.04 -14.51 5.23
CA CYS A 153 6.25 -13.68 5.21
C CYS A 153 6.58 -13.04 6.58
N PRO A 154 6.61 -13.80 7.67
CA PRO A 154 6.85 -13.26 9.00
C PRO A 154 8.29 -12.80 9.20
N LYS A 155 9.28 -13.49 8.58
CA LYS A 155 10.70 -13.24 8.83
C LYS A 155 11.17 -11.89 8.32
N THR A 156 10.65 -11.42 7.17
CA THR A 156 10.95 -10.09 6.64
C THR A 156 10.50 -9.00 7.61
N ALA A 157 9.27 -9.10 8.13
CA ALA A 157 8.74 -8.16 9.12
C ALA A 157 9.53 -8.22 10.43
N GLU A 158 9.79 -9.41 10.96
CA GLU A 158 10.58 -9.62 12.18
C GLU A 158 12.00 -9.04 12.07
N LYS A 159 12.66 -9.25 10.92
CA LYS A 159 14.00 -8.70 10.67
C LYS A 159 13.97 -7.16 10.70
N LEU A 160 12.98 -6.52 10.10
CA LEU A 160 12.82 -5.06 10.16
C LEU A 160 12.61 -4.56 11.60
N ILE A 161 11.70 -5.19 12.37
CA ILE A 161 11.46 -4.80 13.77
C ILE A 161 12.72 -5.02 14.60
N GLY A 162 13.48 -6.09 14.34
CA GLY A 162 14.77 -6.34 14.96
C GLY A 162 15.78 -5.21 14.73
N LEU A 163 15.81 -4.59 13.54
CA LEU A 163 16.66 -3.43 13.27
C LEU A 163 16.24 -2.20 14.10
N LEU A 164 14.94 -1.94 14.24
CA LEU A 164 14.43 -0.85 15.07
C LEU A 164 14.81 -1.04 16.54
N VAL A 165 14.65 -2.25 17.07
CA VAL A 165 15.03 -2.59 18.45
C VAL A 165 16.54 -2.47 18.65
N ALA A 166 17.35 -2.98 17.72
CA ALA A 166 18.79 -2.84 17.76
C ALA A 166 19.28 -1.38 17.66
N ALA A 167 18.51 -0.53 16.96
CA ALA A 167 18.77 0.91 16.88
C ALA A 167 18.41 1.68 18.16
N GLY A 168 17.67 1.05 19.10
CA GLY A 168 17.32 1.60 20.41
C GLY A 168 15.81 1.83 20.63
N TRP A 169 14.93 1.35 19.74
CA TRP A 169 13.50 1.35 20.03
C TRP A 169 13.19 0.35 21.15
N PRO A 170 12.39 0.70 22.18
CA PRO A 170 12.06 -0.24 23.25
C PRO A 170 11.38 -1.51 22.71
N ALA A 171 11.94 -2.66 23.00
CA ALA A 171 11.40 -3.95 22.49
C ALA A 171 9.94 -4.19 22.89
N GLU A 172 9.55 -3.78 24.09
CA GLU A 172 8.17 -3.91 24.59
C GLU A 172 7.18 -2.99 23.85
N ALA A 173 7.68 -1.94 23.19
CA ALA A 173 6.88 -1.03 22.38
C ALA A 173 6.73 -1.48 20.92
N ALA A 174 7.29 -2.64 20.54
CA ALA A 174 7.21 -3.23 19.21
C ALA A 174 6.98 -4.74 19.32
N ILE A 175 5.73 -5.17 19.41
CA ILE A 175 5.36 -6.58 19.61
C ILE A 175 4.94 -7.17 18.26
N VAL A 176 5.61 -8.23 17.83
CA VAL A 176 5.19 -9.00 16.64
C VAL A 176 4.34 -10.19 17.09
N VAL A 177 3.19 -10.39 16.46
CA VAL A 177 2.28 -11.49 16.79
C VAL A 177 1.99 -12.37 15.60
N SER A 178 1.80 -13.65 15.87
CA SER A 178 1.24 -14.66 14.97
C SER A 178 -0.01 -15.26 15.63
N GLY A 179 -0.76 -16.09 14.90
CA GLY A 179 -1.87 -16.84 15.48
C GLY A 179 -3.12 -16.86 14.61
N PRO A 180 -4.15 -17.59 15.05
CA PRO A 180 -5.37 -17.85 14.29
C PRO A 180 -6.24 -16.60 14.15
N LEU A 181 -7.09 -16.60 13.12
CA LEU A 181 -7.97 -15.47 12.78
C LEU A 181 -8.85 -15.00 13.96
N PRO A 182 -9.49 -15.88 14.75
CA PRO A 182 -10.31 -15.42 15.88
C PRO A 182 -9.53 -14.63 16.93
N ALA A 183 -8.28 -15.02 17.22
CA ALA A 183 -7.41 -14.27 18.13
C ALA A 183 -6.98 -12.92 17.56
N ALA A 184 -6.74 -12.86 16.24
CA ALA A 184 -6.47 -11.60 15.56
C ALA A 184 -7.69 -10.65 15.56
N GLU A 185 -8.91 -11.16 15.37
CA GLU A 185 -10.14 -10.37 15.48
C GLU A 185 -10.37 -9.88 16.93
N ALA A 186 -9.96 -10.64 17.93
CA ALA A 186 -10.00 -10.20 19.32
C ALA A 186 -9.07 -9.00 19.58
N LEU A 187 -7.87 -8.97 18.98
CA LEU A 187 -7.01 -7.78 19.01
C LEU A 187 -7.70 -6.57 18.38
N VAL A 188 -8.35 -6.73 17.22
CA VAL A 188 -9.03 -5.63 16.53
C VAL A 188 -10.17 -5.04 17.36
N ARG A 189 -10.85 -5.86 18.17
CA ARG A 189 -11.93 -5.43 19.09
C ARG A 189 -11.42 -4.73 20.34
N ASP A 190 -10.14 -4.85 20.65
CA ASP A 190 -9.60 -4.37 21.92
C ASP A 190 -9.50 -2.84 21.93
N GLU A 191 -10.26 -2.20 22.80
CA GLU A 191 -10.39 -0.73 22.90
C GLU A 191 -9.13 -0.01 23.35
N ARG A 192 -8.11 -0.73 23.83
CA ARG A 192 -6.79 -0.17 24.16
C ARG A 192 -6.03 0.27 22.92
N PHE A 193 -6.28 -0.36 21.76
CA PHE A 193 -5.77 0.14 20.49
C PHE A 193 -6.57 1.37 20.06
N ARG A 194 -5.88 2.48 19.92
CA ARG A 194 -6.44 3.77 19.50
C ARG A 194 -6.27 3.99 18.00
N ILE A 195 -5.42 3.19 17.37
CA ILE A 195 -5.17 3.17 15.93
C ILE A 195 -5.29 1.72 15.47
N PHE A 196 -6.00 1.54 14.37
CA PHE A 196 -6.07 0.29 13.63
C PHE A 196 -5.65 0.56 12.17
N SER A 197 -4.53 0.01 11.71
CA SER A 197 -4.12 0.12 10.31
C SER A 197 -4.01 -1.26 9.68
N PHE A 198 -4.77 -1.44 8.61
CA PHE A 198 -4.88 -2.68 7.85
C PHE A 198 -4.55 -2.44 6.38
N THR A 199 -3.71 -3.29 5.81
CA THR A 199 -3.51 -3.39 4.37
C THR A 199 -3.82 -4.82 3.93
N GLY A 200 -4.70 -4.97 2.94
CA GLY A 200 -5.12 -6.29 2.45
C GLY A 200 -6.39 -6.24 1.59
N SER A 201 -7.12 -7.37 1.52
CA SER A 201 -8.31 -7.44 0.68
C SER A 201 -9.45 -6.56 1.17
N THR A 202 -10.20 -6.00 0.24
CA THR A 202 -11.35 -5.09 0.48
C THR A 202 -12.37 -5.68 1.43
N ALA A 203 -12.79 -6.93 1.20
CA ALA A 203 -13.80 -7.58 2.02
C ALA A 203 -13.35 -7.75 3.49
N VAL A 204 -12.08 -8.13 3.70
CA VAL A 204 -11.52 -8.28 5.05
C VAL A 204 -11.35 -6.94 5.74
N GLY A 205 -10.83 -5.93 5.03
CA GLY A 205 -10.61 -4.60 5.62
C GLY A 205 -11.90 -3.96 6.13
N TRP A 206 -12.95 -3.94 5.32
CA TRP A 206 -14.24 -3.39 5.74
C TRP A 206 -14.90 -4.21 6.87
N LYS A 207 -14.78 -5.55 6.83
CA LYS A 207 -15.20 -6.39 7.97
C LYS A 207 -14.45 -6.01 9.26
N LEU A 208 -13.13 -5.93 9.23
CA LEU A 208 -12.33 -5.60 10.42
C LEU A 208 -12.62 -4.18 10.92
N LYS A 209 -12.91 -3.22 10.03
CA LYS A 209 -13.33 -1.87 10.40
C LYS A 209 -14.57 -1.87 11.31
N THR A 210 -15.55 -2.75 11.05
CA THR A 210 -16.76 -2.84 11.91
C THR A 210 -16.44 -3.36 13.31
N LEU A 211 -15.30 -4.01 13.49
CA LEU A 211 -14.84 -4.51 14.80
C LEU A 211 -14.01 -3.47 15.55
N ALA A 212 -13.28 -2.62 14.83
CA ALA A 212 -12.43 -1.56 15.37
C ALA A 212 -13.23 -0.28 15.69
N VAL A 213 -14.24 -0.38 16.57
CA VAL A 213 -15.26 0.66 16.77
C VAL A 213 -14.68 1.98 17.24
N LYS A 214 -13.76 1.96 18.21
CA LYS A 214 -13.19 3.16 18.83
C LYS A 214 -11.82 3.57 18.28
N ALA A 215 -11.18 2.70 17.49
CA ALA A 215 -9.88 2.99 16.91
C ALA A 215 -10.01 3.89 15.67
N HIS A 216 -9.13 4.86 15.54
CA HIS A 216 -8.93 5.56 14.27
C HIS A 216 -8.41 4.54 13.25
N SER A 217 -9.16 4.33 12.16
CA SER A 217 -8.88 3.27 11.21
C SER A 217 -8.25 3.83 9.93
N CYS A 218 -7.12 3.26 9.54
CA CYS A 218 -6.45 3.49 8.26
C CYS A 218 -6.49 2.18 7.46
N LEU A 219 -7.15 2.20 6.31
CA LEU A 219 -7.37 1.02 5.47
C LEU A 219 -6.76 1.23 4.09
N GLU A 220 -5.85 0.37 3.69
CA GLU A 220 -5.29 0.29 2.35
C GLU A 220 -5.74 -1.03 1.72
N LEU A 221 -6.64 -0.94 0.75
CA LEU A 221 -7.37 -2.10 0.24
C LEU A 221 -7.11 -2.30 -1.25
N GLY A 222 -7.95 -3.11 -1.88
CA GLY A 222 -7.81 -3.48 -3.28
C GLY A 222 -7.98 -2.32 -4.27
N GLY A 223 -7.55 -2.56 -5.48
CA GLY A 223 -7.68 -1.64 -6.61
C GLY A 223 -8.03 -2.37 -7.91
N ASN A 224 -8.57 -1.63 -8.85
CA ASN A 224 -8.83 -2.06 -10.23
C ASN A 224 -8.41 -0.91 -11.14
N ALA A 225 -7.09 -0.62 -11.13
CA ALA A 225 -6.57 0.60 -11.68
C ALA A 225 -6.72 0.69 -13.21
N ALA A 226 -7.18 1.85 -13.66
CA ALA A 226 -7.38 2.16 -15.06
C ALA A 226 -6.26 3.07 -15.59
N VAL A 227 -5.93 2.88 -16.88
CA VAL A 227 -5.05 3.77 -17.64
C VAL A 227 -5.80 4.25 -18.87
N PHE A 228 -5.69 5.53 -19.20
CA PHE A 228 -6.11 6.08 -20.47
C PHE A 228 -4.91 6.55 -21.30
N VAL A 229 -4.89 6.19 -22.58
CA VAL A 229 -3.86 6.59 -23.56
C VAL A 229 -4.52 7.40 -24.67
N ALA A 230 -4.21 8.67 -24.72
CA ALA A 230 -4.71 9.58 -25.74
C ALA A 230 -3.85 9.53 -27.02
N ARG A 231 -4.37 10.09 -28.12
CA ARG A 231 -3.67 10.15 -29.41
C ARG A 231 -2.40 11.00 -29.41
N ASP A 232 -2.29 11.92 -28.45
CA ASP A 232 -1.13 12.82 -28.28
C ASP A 232 -0.08 12.27 -27.29
N ALA A 233 -0.27 11.04 -26.83
CA ALA A 233 0.66 10.36 -25.95
C ALA A 233 1.91 9.87 -26.67
N ASP A 234 3.02 9.74 -25.94
CA ASP A 234 4.17 8.94 -26.37
C ASP A 234 3.80 7.45 -26.30
N LEU A 235 3.35 6.87 -27.41
CA LEU A 235 2.84 5.50 -27.46
C LEU A 235 3.89 4.45 -27.09
N PRO A 236 5.16 4.51 -27.55
CA PRO A 236 6.22 3.61 -27.13
C PRO A 236 6.44 3.62 -25.63
N TRP A 237 6.54 4.81 -25.01
CA TRP A 237 6.68 4.96 -23.58
C TRP A 237 5.46 4.39 -22.83
N ALA A 238 4.26 4.82 -23.22
CA ALA A 238 3.03 4.37 -22.59
C ALA A 238 2.86 2.84 -22.63
N ALA A 239 3.16 2.21 -23.79
CA ALA A 239 3.08 0.76 -23.95
C ALA A 239 4.09 0.01 -23.07
N ALA A 240 5.34 0.47 -23.01
CA ALA A 240 6.37 -0.11 -22.15
C ALA A 240 6.00 0.01 -20.67
N ARG A 241 5.50 1.19 -20.25
CA ARG A 241 5.06 1.42 -18.87
C ARG A 241 3.86 0.57 -18.51
N CYS A 242 2.84 0.48 -19.38
CA CYS A 242 1.66 -0.36 -19.16
C CYS A 242 2.02 -1.84 -19.07
N ALA A 243 2.92 -2.35 -19.92
CA ALA A 243 3.40 -3.73 -19.85
C ALA A 243 4.09 -4.00 -18.50
N TRP A 244 5.02 -3.13 -18.10
CA TRP A 244 5.67 -3.28 -16.79
C TRP A 244 4.65 -3.19 -15.66
N GLY A 245 3.78 -2.19 -15.65
CA GLY A 245 2.84 -1.92 -14.56
C GLY A 245 1.75 -2.99 -14.38
N ALA A 246 1.42 -3.73 -15.47
CA ALA A 246 0.44 -4.81 -15.41
C ALA A 246 1.05 -6.13 -14.90
N PHE A 247 2.34 -6.36 -15.12
CA PHE A 247 2.91 -7.70 -15.00
C PHE A 247 4.08 -7.83 -14.01
N TYR A 248 4.69 -6.71 -13.57
CA TYR A 248 5.73 -6.79 -12.56
C TYR A 248 5.19 -7.47 -11.28
N TYR A 249 6.02 -8.29 -10.66
CA TYR A 249 5.62 -9.12 -9.53
C TYR A 249 4.29 -9.88 -9.79
N SER A 250 4.11 -10.33 -11.03
CA SER A 250 2.93 -11.10 -11.47
C SER A 250 1.59 -10.39 -11.22
N GLY A 251 1.56 -9.05 -11.26
CA GLY A 251 0.36 -8.25 -10.99
C GLY A 251 -0.14 -8.28 -9.55
N GLN A 252 0.62 -8.81 -8.59
CA GLN A 252 0.24 -8.91 -7.17
C GLN A 252 0.43 -7.58 -6.43
N THR A 253 -0.11 -6.52 -7.00
CA THR A 253 -0.08 -5.17 -6.43
C THR A 253 -1.43 -4.48 -6.57
N CYS A 254 -1.83 -3.74 -5.54
CA CYS A 254 -3.11 -3.03 -5.51
C CYS A 254 -3.23 -1.91 -6.55
N ILE A 255 -2.10 -1.46 -7.11
CA ILE A 255 -2.02 -0.44 -8.17
C ILE A 255 -1.53 -1.02 -9.51
N SER A 256 -1.70 -2.32 -9.74
CA SER A 256 -1.43 -2.96 -11.02
C SER A 256 -2.28 -2.33 -12.13
N VAL A 257 -1.68 -2.11 -13.30
CA VAL A 257 -2.41 -1.69 -14.49
C VAL A 257 -3.34 -2.84 -14.92
N GLN A 258 -4.62 -2.71 -14.66
CA GLN A 258 -5.58 -3.78 -14.96
C GLN A 258 -6.48 -3.46 -16.14
N ARG A 259 -6.91 -2.19 -16.30
CA ARG A 259 -7.80 -1.77 -17.39
C ARG A 259 -7.13 -0.68 -18.22
N ILE A 260 -6.90 -0.94 -19.50
CA ILE A 260 -6.25 0.01 -20.41
C ILE A 260 -7.26 0.47 -21.46
N TYR A 261 -7.54 1.77 -21.50
CA TYR A 261 -8.41 2.41 -22.46
C TYR A 261 -7.59 3.27 -23.42
N VAL A 262 -7.76 3.05 -24.71
CA VAL A 262 -6.94 3.73 -25.72
C VAL A 262 -7.83 4.44 -26.73
N GLU A 263 -7.50 5.68 -27.07
CA GLU A 263 -8.23 6.46 -28.07
C GLU A 263 -8.22 5.71 -29.41
N GLN A 264 -9.39 5.57 -30.05
CA GLN A 264 -9.65 4.73 -31.23
C GLN A 264 -8.58 4.88 -32.34
N GLY A 265 -8.16 6.13 -32.61
CA GLY A 265 -7.22 6.43 -33.69
C GLY A 265 -5.82 5.86 -33.51
N VAL A 266 -5.40 5.55 -32.30
CA VAL A 266 -4.06 5.00 -31.98
C VAL A 266 -4.10 3.62 -31.34
N HIS A 267 -5.29 3.06 -31.16
CA HIS A 267 -5.50 1.77 -30.49
C HIS A 267 -4.74 0.62 -31.13
N ALA A 268 -4.78 0.49 -32.46
CA ALA A 268 -4.13 -0.63 -33.16
C ALA A 268 -2.60 -0.58 -33.03
N GLU A 269 -2.02 0.62 -33.11
CA GLU A 269 -0.58 0.82 -32.95
C GLU A 269 -0.15 0.57 -31.49
N PHE A 270 -0.87 1.15 -30.53
CA PHE A 270 -0.60 0.95 -29.12
C PHE A 270 -0.68 -0.53 -28.74
N ARG A 271 -1.71 -1.25 -29.21
CA ARG A 271 -1.85 -2.70 -28.97
C ARG A 271 -0.64 -3.47 -29.50
N ARG A 272 -0.17 -3.17 -30.71
CA ARG A 272 1.02 -3.80 -31.27
C ARG A 272 2.24 -3.60 -30.37
N LEU A 273 2.50 -2.37 -29.98
CA LEU A 273 3.61 -2.02 -29.07
C LEU A 273 3.45 -2.70 -27.70
N LEU A 274 2.25 -2.71 -27.15
CA LEU A 274 1.98 -3.35 -25.86
C LEU A 274 2.24 -4.85 -25.91
N VAL A 275 1.76 -5.54 -26.95
CA VAL A 275 1.97 -6.99 -27.15
C VAL A 275 3.47 -7.31 -27.30
N GLU A 276 4.22 -6.48 -28.03
CA GLU A 276 5.67 -6.62 -28.17
C GLU A 276 6.39 -6.51 -26.82
N ASN A 277 6.07 -5.49 -26.03
CA ASN A 277 6.63 -5.32 -24.68
C ASN A 277 6.25 -6.48 -23.74
N ILE A 278 5.00 -6.98 -23.80
CA ILE A 278 4.57 -8.11 -22.95
C ILE A 278 5.34 -9.38 -23.32
N LYS A 279 5.54 -9.66 -24.61
CA LYS A 279 6.30 -10.82 -25.08
C LYS A 279 7.78 -10.78 -24.73
N ALA A 280 8.33 -9.60 -24.49
CA ALA A 280 9.71 -9.42 -24.07
C ALA A 280 9.94 -9.70 -22.56
N LEU A 281 8.87 -9.81 -21.77
CA LEU A 281 8.97 -10.11 -20.33
C LEU A 281 9.46 -11.54 -20.10
N VAL A 282 10.44 -11.69 -19.23
CA VAL A 282 10.99 -12.99 -18.83
C VAL A 282 10.13 -13.58 -17.72
N VAL A 283 9.52 -14.73 -18.03
CA VAL A 283 8.73 -15.52 -17.06
C VAL A 283 9.58 -16.67 -16.55
N GLY A 284 9.73 -16.79 -15.22
CA GLY A 284 10.64 -17.82 -14.70
C GLY A 284 10.77 -17.90 -13.21
N ASP A 285 11.89 -18.47 -12.76
CA ASP A 285 12.27 -18.57 -11.35
C ASP A 285 12.48 -17.16 -10.76
N PRO A 286 11.81 -16.80 -9.67
CA PRO A 286 11.97 -15.48 -9.06
C PRO A 286 13.38 -15.20 -8.54
N SER A 287 14.20 -16.23 -8.29
CA SER A 287 15.58 -16.10 -7.86
C SER A 287 16.57 -15.73 -8.98
N ASP A 288 16.16 -15.87 -10.25
CA ASP A 288 16.94 -15.40 -11.40
C ASP A 288 16.80 -13.89 -11.55
N ASP A 289 17.93 -13.21 -11.66
CA ASP A 289 18.00 -11.75 -11.81
C ASP A 289 17.33 -11.23 -13.09
N ASN A 290 17.12 -12.06 -14.10
CA ASN A 290 16.46 -11.69 -15.35
C ASN A 290 14.93 -11.82 -15.28
N THR A 291 14.39 -12.53 -14.31
CA THR A 291 12.94 -12.78 -14.21
C THR A 291 12.16 -11.48 -13.94
N ASP A 292 11.13 -11.23 -14.76
CA ASP A 292 10.14 -10.16 -14.58
C ASP A 292 8.88 -10.67 -13.88
N VAL A 293 8.41 -11.85 -14.30
CA VAL A 293 7.15 -12.46 -13.86
C VAL A 293 7.45 -13.81 -13.21
N GLY A 294 7.22 -13.90 -11.92
CA GLY A 294 7.38 -15.10 -11.11
C GLY A 294 6.05 -15.81 -10.80
N PRO A 295 6.03 -16.66 -9.76
CA PRO A 295 4.82 -17.35 -9.32
C PRO A 295 3.83 -16.41 -8.63
N LEU A 296 2.55 -16.82 -8.62
CA LEU A 296 1.56 -16.31 -7.68
C LEU A 296 1.82 -16.90 -6.29
N ILE A 297 1.28 -16.23 -5.27
CA ILE A 297 1.58 -16.55 -3.87
C ILE A 297 1.13 -17.94 -3.42
N ASP A 298 0.03 -18.46 -4.01
CA ASP A 298 -0.52 -19.77 -3.67
C ASP A 298 -1.40 -20.34 -4.79
N GLU A 299 -1.70 -21.64 -4.68
CA GLU A 299 -2.52 -22.38 -5.63
C GLU A 299 -3.93 -21.80 -5.78
N LYS A 300 -4.54 -21.35 -4.66
CA LYS A 300 -5.87 -20.74 -4.67
C LYS A 300 -5.90 -19.47 -5.54
N SER A 301 -4.87 -18.66 -5.45
CA SER A 301 -4.72 -17.45 -6.26
C SER A 301 -4.53 -17.79 -7.73
N ALA A 302 -3.71 -18.80 -8.03
CA ALA A 302 -3.47 -19.25 -9.40
C ALA A 302 -4.73 -19.82 -10.05
N MET A 303 -5.48 -20.67 -9.34
CA MET A 303 -6.75 -21.23 -9.81
C MET A 303 -7.79 -20.14 -10.07
N ARG A 304 -7.92 -19.18 -9.17
CA ARG A 304 -8.86 -18.06 -9.32
C ARG A 304 -8.57 -17.23 -10.57
N VAL A 305 -7.30 -16.88 -10.81
CA VAL A 305 -6.91 -16.09 -11.97
C VAL A 305 -7.15 -16.89 -13.27
N GLU A 306 -6.81 -18.17 -13.28
CA GLU A 306 -7.07 -19.05 -14.42
C GLU A 306 -8.58 -19.17 -14.73
N GLU A 307 -9.42 -19.31 -13.71
CA GLU A 307 -10.88 -19.35 -13.84
C GLU A 307 -11.42 -18.04 -14.45
N TRP A 308 -10.94 -16.89 -13.97
CA TRP A 308 -11.37 -15.59 -14.49
C TRP A 308 -10.93 -15.34 -15.94
N LEU A 309 -9.75 -15.82 -16.32
CA LEU A 309 -9.31 -15.81 -17.73
C LEU A 309 -10.22 -16.66 -18.62
N LYS A 310 -10.55 -17.88 -18.16
CA LYS A 310 -11.47 -18.77 -18.88
C LYS A 310 -12.87 -18.16 -19.01
N GLU A 311 -13.38 -17.53 -17.96
CA GLU A 311 -14.66 -16.78 -17.99
C GLU A 311 -14.64 -15.69 -19.07
N ALA A 312 -13.63 -14.84 -19.08
CA ALA A 312 -13.54 -13.74 -20.04
C ALA A 312 -13.49 -14.25 -21.50
N VAL A 313 -12.67 -15.25 -21.77
CA VAL A 313 -12.56 -15.86 -23.11
C VAL A 313 -13.90 -16.52 -23.52
N SER A 314 -14.57 -17.23 -22.62
CA SER A 314 -15.86 -17.86 -22.90
C SER A 314 -16.97 -16.85 -23.19
N LYS A 315 -16.85 -15.62 -22.66
CA LYS A 315 -17.75 -14.50 -22.93
C LYS A 315 -17.34 -13.65 -24.15
N GLY A 316 -16.35 -14.10 -24.92
CA GLY A 316 -15.96 -13.49 -26.20
C GLY A 316 -14.75 -12.56 -26.14
N ALA A 317 -14.06 -12.42 -25.01
CA ALA A 317 -12.81 -11.67 -24.94
C ALA A 317 -11.72 -12.34 -25.80
N LYS A 318 -10.97 -11.55 -26.55
CA LYS A 318 -9.83 -12.02 -27.35
C LYS A 318 -8.57 -12.00 -26.50
N LEU A 319 -7.90 -13.15 -26.41
CA LEU A 319 -6.61 -13.25 -25.73
C LEU A 319 -5.48 -12.97 -26.75
N TRP A 320 -4.71 -11.89 -26.50
CA TRP A 320 -3.58 -11.48 -27.36
C TRP A 320 -2.25 -12.08 -26.91
N THR A 321 -2.05 -12.18 -25.59
CA THR A 321 -0.93 -12.84 -24.94
C THR A 321 -1.45 -13.67 -23.78
N GLY A 322 -0.67 -14.65 -23.33
CA GLY A 322 -1.05 -15.54 -22.25
C GLY A 322 -0.84 -16.98 -22.65
N GLY A 323 -1.37 -17.90 -21.88
CA GLY A 323 -1.24 -19.34 -22.11
C GLY A 323 -1.71 -20.16 -20.91
N PRO A 324 -1.57 -21.48 -20.96
CA PRO A 324 -1.92 -22.34 -19.84
C PRO A 324 -1.02 -22.07 -18.64
N ARG A 325 -1.59 -22.20 -17.46
CA ARG A 325 -0.90 -22.12 -16.16
C ARG A 325 0.14 -23.25 -16.04
N GLN A 326 1.30 -22.94 -15.47
CA GLN A 326 2.35 -23.90 -15.13
C GLN A 326 2.63 -23.82 -13.61
N GLY A 327 2.07 -24.73 -12.84
CA GLY A 327 2.12 -24.64 -11.37
C GLY A 327 1.51 -23.34 -10.87
N LEU A 328 2.29 -22.53 -10.15
CA LEU A 328 1.86 -21.20 -9.65
C LEU A 328 2.07 -20.07 -10.67
N VAL A 329 2.70 -20.35 -11.81
CA VAL A 329 3.03 -19.33 -12.81
C VAL A 329 1.90 -19.24 -13.84
N ILE A 330 1.35 -18.03 -14.01
CA ILE A 330 0.42 -17.67 -15.08
C ILE A 330 1.18 -16.74 -16.03
N PRO A 331 1.22 -17.05 -17.34
CA PRO A 331 1.83 -16.18 -18.32
C PRO A 331 1.13 -14.80 -18.38
N PRO A 332 1.86 -13.70 -18.64
CA PRO A 332 1.29 -12.37 -18.82
C PRO A 332 0.15 -12.37 -19.85
N SER A 333 -1.06 -12.11 -19.40
CA SER A 333 -2.29 -12.29 -20.17
C SER A 333 -2.96 -10.95 -20.49
N LEU A 334 -3.04 -10.62 -21.79
CA LEU A 334 -3.73 -9.43 -22.31
C LEU A 334 -5.01 -9.84 -23.00
N LEU A 335 -6.13 -9.35 -22.49
CA LEU A 335 -7.48 -9.56 -23.03
C LEU A 335 -7.97 -8.28 -23.72
N GLU A 336 -8.68 -8.41 -24.84
CA GLU A 336 -9.39 -7.31 -25.52
C GLU A 336 -10.87 -7.65 -25.65
N GLY A 337 -11.74 -6.65 -25.41
CA GLY A 337 -13.18 -6.81 -25.52
C GLY A 337 -13.80 -7.65 -24.40
N ALA A 338 -13.20 -7.72 -23.23
CA ALA A 338 -13.80 -8.38 -22.09
C ALA A 338 -15.04 -7.61 -21.63
N PRO A 339 -16.24 -8.26 -21.52
CA PRO A 339 -17.43 -7.62 -21.02
C PRO A 339 -17.23 -6.91 -19.66
N ALA A 340 -17.91 -5.79 -19.45
CA ALA A 340 -17.74 -4.98 -18.26
C ALA A 340 -18.15 -5.71 -16.96
N ASP A 341 -18.99 -6.74 -17.04
CA ASP A 341 -19.44 -7.60 -15.96
C ASP A 341 -18.54 -8.83 -15.71
N CYS A 342 -17.54 -9.03 -16.56
CA CYS A 342 -16.53 -10.07 -16.29
C CYS A 342 -15.70 -9.72 -15.07
N ARG A 343 -15.36 -10.72 -14.27
CA ARG A 343 -14.54 -10.51 -13.05
C ARG A 343 -13.19 -9.87 -13.36
N VAL A 344 -12.56 -10.16 -14.49
CA VAL A 344 -11.32 -9.48 -14.93
C VAL A 344 -11.50 -7.99 -15.20
N SER A 345 -12.72 -7.52 -15.47
CA SER A 345 -13.04 -6.11 -15.76
C SER A 345 -13.52 -5.36 -14.52
N CYS A 346 -14.30 -5.99 -13.63
CA CYS A 346 -14.98 -5.31 -12.52
C CYS A 346 -14.38 -5.59 -11.13
N GLU A 347 -13.60 -6.67 -10.96
CA GLU A 347 -12.97 -7.03 -9.68
C GLU A 347 -11.44 -6.84 -9.74
N GLU A 348 -10.78 -6.84 -8.58
CA GLU A 348 -9.33 -6.85 -8.48
C GLU A 348 -8.78 -8.23 -8.85
N VAL A 349 -8.04 -8.33 -9.96
CA VAL A 349 -7.46 -9.62 -10.38
C VAL A 349 -6.33 -10.07 -9.46
N PHE A 350 -5.48 -9.18 -9.02
CA PHE A 350 -4.28 -9.49 -8.22
C PHE A 350 -3.49 -10.66 -8.82
N GLY A 351 -3.21 -10.53 -10.11
CA GLY A 351 -2.59 -11.53 -10.98
C GLY A 351 -2.14 -10.91 -12.30
N PRO A 352 -1.38 -11.63 -13.14
CA PRO A 352 -0.77 -11.09 -14.36
C PRO A 352 -1.79 -11.01 -15.51
N VAL A 353 -2.83 -10.19 -15.35
CA VAL A 353 -3.91 -10.01 -16.33
C VAL A 353 -4.21 -8.52 -16.50
N ALA A 354 -4.29 -8.09 -17.75
CA ALA A 354 -4.77 -6.76 -18.10
C ALA A 354 -5.82 -6.84 -19.22
N THR A 355 -6.74 -5.88 -19.24
CA THR A 355 -7.72 -5.69 -20.33
C THR A 355 -7.35 -4.46 -21.15
N LEU A 356 -7.63 -4.50 -22.45
CA LEU A 356 -7.38 -3.45 -23.41
C LEU A 356 -8.65 -3.18 -24.22
N ASP A 357 -9.10 -1.94 -24.26
CA ASP A 357 -10.26 -1.54 -25.03
C ASP A 357 -10.05 -0.20 -25.72
N ALA A 358 -10.61 -0.07 -26.94
CA ALA A 358 -10.71 1.22 -27.61
C ALA A 358 -11.81 2.08 -27.00
N VAL A 359 -11.59 3.39 -26.95
CA VAL A 359 -12.58 4.39 -26.56
C VAL A 359 -12.82 5.38 -27.71
N THR A 360 -14.07 5.81 -27.86
CA THR A 360 -14.47 6.69 -28.97
C THR A 360 -14.17 8.16 -28.70
N SER A 361 -14.04 8.51 -27.43
CA SER A 361 -13.72 9.88 -26.99
C SER A 361 -13.04 9.87 -25.62
N ARG A 362 -12.45 11.01 -25.24
CA ARG A 362 -11.90 11.24 -23.91
C ARG A 362 -12.97 11.17 -22.81
N GLU A 363 -14.22 11.58 -23.12
CA GLU A 363 -15.36 11.47 -22.21
C GLU A 363 -15.71 9.99 -21.95
N ASP A 364 -15.78 9.17 -23.00
CA ASP A 364 -16.00 7.71 -22.89
C ASP A 364 -14.91 7.06 -22.03
N ALA A 365 -13.64 7.51 -22.16
CA ALA A 365 -12.56 7.04 -21.30
C ALA A 365 -12.81 7.35 -19.82
N LEU A 366 -13.13 8.62 -19.48
CA LEU A 366 -13.41 9.03 -18.10
C LEU A 366 -14.63 8.29 -17.53
N ASP A 367 -15.68 8.09 -18.32
CA ASP A 367 -16.86 7.32 -17.92
C ASP A 367 -16.50 5.88 -17.56
N ARG A 368 -15.72 5.20 -18.41
CA ARG A 368 -15.29 3.81 -18.16
C ARG A 368 -14.31 3.71 -17.00
N MET A 369 -13.37 4.65 -16.87
CA MET A 369 -12.43 4.69 -15.75
C MET A 369 -13.16 4.86 -14.41
N SER A 370 -14.21 5.71 -14.38
CA SER A 370 -15.01 6.00 -13.17
C SER A 370 -15.91 4.82 -12.76
N LYS A 371 -16.30 3.95 -13.70
CA LYS A 371 -17.15 2.78 -13.45
C LYS A 371 -16.39 1.66 -12.75
N SER A 372 -15.97 1.92 -11.53
CA SER A 372 -15.35 0.94 -10.65
C SER A 372 -15.76 1.24 -9.20
N ARG A 373 -15.98 0.19 -8.42
CA ARG A 373 -16.15 0.32 -6.96
C ARG A 373 -14.85 0.75 -6.27
N TYR A 374 -13.73 0.56 -6.92
CA TYR A 374 -12.41 0.93 -6.44
C TYR A 374 -12.01 2.34 -6.85
N GLY A 375 -11.12 2.94 -6.08
CA GLY A 375 -10.62 4.29 -6.33
C GLY A 375 -9.22 4.50 -5.73
N LEU A 376 -8.25 3.60 -6.00
CA LEU A 376 -6.92 3.73 -5.43
C LEU A 376 -6.05 4.69 -6.27
N GLN A 377 -5.65 4.30 -7.46
CA GLN A 377 -4.91 5.15 -8.41
C GLN A 377 -5.40 4.93 -9.84
N ALA A 378 -5.17 5.93 -10.69
CA ALA A 378 -5.38 5.88 -12.13
C ALA A 378 -4.20 6.53 -12.87
N GLY A 379 -4.00 6.16 -14.14
CA GLY A 379 -3.00 6.76 -15.01
C GLY A 379 -3.61 7.38 -16.26
N ILE A 380 -3.02 8.45 -16.76
CA ILE A 380 -3.39 9.04 -18.06
C ILE A 380 -2.14 9.45 -18.82
N PHE A 381 -2.10 9.15 -20.11
CA PHE A 381 -1.04 9.58 -21.03
C PHE A 381 -1.61 10.59 -22.01
N THR A 382 -1.29 11.85 -21.81
CA THR A 382 -1.70 12.98 -22.66
C THR A 382 -0.92 14.24 -22.30
N ASN A 383 -0.79 15.17 -23.24
CA ASN A 383 -0.24 16.50 -23.02
C ASN A 383 -1.33 17.60 -22.99
N ASP A 384 -2.61 17.24 -23.06
CA ASP A 384 -3.74 18.16 -22.97
C ASP A 384 -3.99 18.57 -21.52
N LEU A 385 -3.50 19.74 -21.14
CA LEU A 385 -3.61 20.26 -19.77
C LEU A 385 -5.08 20.43 -19.33
N ALA A 386 -5.97 20.86 -20.23
CA ALA A 386 -7.39 21.02 -19.91
C ALA A 386 -8.05 19.67 -19.58
N PHE A 387 -7.72 18.64 -20.34
CA PHE A 387 -8.17 17.28 -20.06
C PHE A 387 -7.58 16.71 -18.77
N ILE A 388 -6.31 16.99 -18.48
CA ILE A 388 -5.67 16.56 -17.22
C ILE A 388 -6.45 17.10 -16.01
N HIS A 389 -6.73 18.40 -15.99
CA HIS A 389 -7.55 19.01 -14.91
C HIS A 389 -8.92 18.41 -14.81
N LYS A 390 -9.61 18.24 -15.94
CA LYS A 390 -10.92 17.59 -15.99
C LYS A 390 -10.91 16.17 -15.45
N ALA A 391 -9.88 15.37 -15.82
CA ALA A 391 -9.71 14.02 -15.33
C ALA A 391 -9.45 14.00 -13.81
N PHE A 392 -8.64 14.92 -13.30
CA PHE A 392 -8.34 15.05 -11.87
C PHE A 392 -9.62 15.37 -11.07
N ASP A 393 -10.45 16.28 -11.55
CA ASP A 393 -11.68 16.67 -10.86
C ASP A 393 -12.77 15.58 -10.92
N ARG A 394 -12.76 14.77 -11.98
CA ARG A 394 -13.84 13.79 -12.22
C ARG A 394 -13.57 12.39 -11.68
N LEU A 395 -12.31 11.96 -11.66
CA LEU A 395 -11.95 10.62 -11.23
C LEU A 395 -11.86 10.53 -9.70
N GLU A 396 -12.73 9.73 -9.09
CA GLU A 396 -12.71 9.44 -7.65
C GLU A 396 -11.62 8.42 -7.31
N VAL A 397 -10.36 8.88 -7.37
CA VAL A 397 -9.16 8.09 -7.06
C VAL A 397 -8.28 8.84 -6.07
N GLY A 398 -7.53 8.12 -5.25
CA GLY A 398 -6.59 8.72 -4.32
C GLY A 398 -5.37 9.36 -5.01
N GLY A 399 -5.02 8.88 -6.22
CA GLY A 399 -3.95 9.46 -7.03
C GLY A 399 -4.23 9.36 -8.53
N LEU A 400 -4.02 10.46 -9.26
CA LEU A 400 -4.00 10.48 -10.73
C LEU A 400 -2.58 10.73 -11.19
N ILE A 401 -2.03 9.80 -11.96
CA ILE A 401 -0.67 9.84 -12.48
C ILE A 401 -0.69 10.27 -13.95
N VAL A 402 -0.03 11.37 -14.27
CA VAL A 402 0.02 11.92 -15.63
C VAL A 402 1.31 11.48 -16.31
N ASN A 403 1.20 11.03 -17.56
CA ASN A 403 2.28 10.51 -18.40
C ASN A 403 3.08 9.37 -17.75
N ASP A 404 2.43 8.67 -16.82
CA ASP A 404 2.89 7.40 -16.26
C ASP A 404 1.69 6.55 -15.78
N ILE A 405 1.98 5.40 -15.22
CA ILE A 405 1.02 4.37 -14.82
C ILE A 405 0.60 4.51 -13.35
N PRO A 406 -0.57 3.97 -12.95
CA PRO A 406 -1.00 3.96 -11.57
C PRO A 406 -0.05 3.20 -10.61
N SER A 407 0.84 2.36 -11.14
CA SER A 407 1.84 1.65 -10.33
C SER A 407 2.99 2.56 -9.85
N PHE A 408 3.04 3.82 -10.27
CA PHE A 408 3.99 4.79 -9.74
C PHE A 408 3.61 5.17 -8.30
N ARG A 409 4.59 5.09 -7.40
CA ARG A 409 4.46 5.55 -6.02
C ARG A 409 5.80 6.09 -5.52
N SER A 410 5.78 7.30 -4.98
CA SER A 410 6.84 7.82 -4.11
C SER A 410 6.43 7.62 -2.65
N ASP A 411 7.34 7.13 -1.80
CA ASP A 411 7.03 6.87 -0.40
C ASP A 411 6.86 8.15 0.45
N ALA A 412 7.18 9.33 -0.14
CA ALA A 412 6.95 10.64 0.45
C ALA A 412 5.57 11.25 0.13
N MET A 413 4.88 10.78 -0.94
CA MET A 413 3.58 11.30 -1.33
C MET A 413 2.44 10.72 -0.48
N PRO A 414 1.27 11.41 -0.38
CA PRO A 414 0.08 10.80 0.18
C PRO A 414 -0.34 9.61 -0.70
N TYR A 415 -0.68 8.51 -0.07
CA TYR A 415 -1.14 7.31 -0.74
C TYR A 415 -2.34 6.74 -0.01
N GLY A 416 -3.37 6.35 -0.75
CA GLY A 416 -4.58 5.76 -0.18
C GLY A 416 -5.76 5.88 -1.13
N GLY A 417 -6.74 5.01 -0.93
CA GLY A 417 -7.90 4.89 -1.79
C GLY A 417 -9.07 5.78 -1.40
N MET A 418 -9.95 5.96 -2.36
CA MET A 418 -11.33 6.41 -2.21
C MET A 418 -12.26 5.21 -2.41
N LYS A 419 -13.56 5.38 -2.20
CA LYS A 419 -14.58 4.34 -2.35
C LYS A 419 -14.19 3.06 -1.56
N ASP A 420 -14.29 1.89 -2.20
CA ASP A 420 -13.96 0.62 -1.55
C ASP A 420 -12.44 0.35 -1.39
N SER A 421 -11.59 1.21 -1.97
CA SER A 421 -10.13 1.03 -1.91
C SER A 421 -9.50 1.48 -0.59
N GLY A 422 -10.20 2.16 0.28
CA GLY A 422 -9.60 2.47 1.58
C GLY A 422 -10.16 3.65 2.34
N LEU A 423 -9.48 3.95 3.45
CA LEU A 423 -9.79 5.05 4.37
C LEU A 423 -8.48 5.54 5.01
N GLY A 424 -8.33 6.86 5.14
CA GLY A 424 -7.06 7.44 5.61
C GLY A 424 -6.01 7.51 4.51
N ARG A 425 -4.77 7.84 4.90
CA ARG A 425 -3.66 7.92 3.95
C ARG A 425 -2.38 7.34 4.54
N GLU A 426 -1.65 6.58 3.73
CA GLU A 426 -0.24 6.25 3.93
C GLU A 426 0.66 7.35 3.31
N GLY A 427 1.96 7.16 3.39
CA GLY A 427 2.98 8.18 3.20
C GLY A 427 3.35 8.72 4.58
N VAL A 428 4.65 8.77 4.87
CA VAL A 428 5.15 8.96 6.26
C VAL A 428 4.48 10.14 6.98
N LYS A 429 4.50 11.32 6.38
CA LYS A 429 3.92 12.54 6.98
C LYS A 429 2.41 12.38 7.23
N TYR A 430 1.68 11.85 6.25
CA TYR A 430 0.23 11.70 6.32
C TYR A 430 -0.19 10.63 7.33
N ALA A 431 0.54 9.52 7.40
CA ALA A 431 0.35 8.52 8.43
C ALA A 431 0.66 9.07 9.84
N MET A 432 1.67 9.94 9.99
CA MET A 432 1.94 10.63 11.26
C MET A 432 0.78 11.56 11.65
N ASP A 433 0.14 12.21 10.69
CA ASP A 433 -1.06 13.01 10.93
C ASP A 433 -2.23 12.15 11.42
N ASP A 434 -2.47 11.00 10.79
CA ASP A 434 -3.48 10.02 11.21
C ASP A 434 -3.19 9.41 12.60
N PHE A 435 -1.92 9.23 12.94
CA PHE A 435 -1.49 8.61 14.20
C PHE A 435 -1.43 9.60 15.38
N THR A 436 -1.65 10.88 15.12
CA THR A 436 -1.68 11.93 16.14
C THR A 436 -3.02 12.64 16.16
N GLU A 437 -3.29 13.33 17.26
CA GLU A 437 -4.44 14.22 17.39
C GLU A 437 -4.00 15.55 17.99
N THR A 438 -4.82 16.59 17.82
CA THR A 438 -4.54 17.91 18.38
C THR A 438 -4.96 17.98 19.84
N LYS A 439 -4.12 18.59 20.68
CA LYS A 439 -4.42 18.91 22.07
C LYS A 439 -4.19 20.41 22.28
N THR A 440 -5.20 21.07 22.82
CA THR A 440 -5.20 22.52 22.99
C THR A 440 -4.99 22.90 24.46
N LEU A 441 -4.09 23.85 24.70
CA LEU A 441 -3.92 24.53 25.97
C LEU A 441 -4.37 25.99 25.79
N VAL A 442 -5.43 26.38 26.47
CA VAL A 442 -5.90 27.78 26.51
C VAL A 442 -5.35 28.48 27.73
N MET A 443 -4.76 29.66 27.53
CA MET A 443 -4.25 30.49 28.59
C MET A 443 -4.94 31.86 28.56
N LYS A 444 -5.29 32.37 29.76
CA LYS A 444 -5.75 33.75 29.97
C LYS A 444 -4.62 34.54 30.60
N THR A 445 -4.23 35.65 29.98
CA THR A 445 -3.33 36.62 30.57
C THR A 445 -4.10 37.39 31.66
N ILE A 446 -3.54 37.42 32.87
CA ILE A 446 -4.10 38.12 34.05
C ILE A 446 -3.65 39.56 34.02
#